data_d10e1836309432146582cc85bce062df
#
_entry.id   d10e1836309432146582cc85bce062df
#
_cell.length_a   1.000
_cell.length_b   1.000
_cell.length_c   1.000
_cell.angle_alpha   90.00
_cell.angle_beta   90.00
_cell.angle_gamma   90.00
#
_symmetry.space_group_name_H-M   'P 1'
#
loop_
_entity.id
_entity.type
_entity.pdbx_description
1 polymer ?
#
loop_
_entity_poly.entity_id
_entity_poly.type
_entity_poly.pdbx_seq_one_letter_code
_entity_poly.pdbx_strand_id
1 'polypeptide(L)'
;MNHCFRCFSIVLFFFLSCMSYLFGQEQTLSTVDTGYELWMNYKPLPESGLKQSAIRYGSHISLPGSRYDEVIREELERALKALLTVTPIFVQDNAVGIQMSFCKDKGLGEEGYIIRSGKKRITLQAYSDAGFLYGTFHLIRLIQCGYPLEQLNIKE
;
A
#
# COMPACT_ATOMS: atom_id res chain seq x y z
N MET A 1 -68.08 -17.46 4.11
CA MET A 1 -67.46 -16.25 3.49
C MET A 1 -66.14 -15.85 4.08
N ASN A 2 -65.65 -16.50 5.15
CA ASN A 2 -64.42 -16.09 5.86
C ASN A 2 -63.12 -16.82 5.44
N HIS A 3 -63.19 -17.89 4.65
CA HIS A 3 -61.99 -18.63 4.23
C HIS A 3 -61.30 -17.99 2.98
N CYS A 4 -62.04 -17.33 2.12
CA CYS A 4 -61.48 -16.69 0.90
C CYS A 4 -60.63 -15.46 1.26
N PHE A 5 -60.98 -14.69 2.29
CA PHE A 5 -60.25 -13.51 2.74
C PHE A 5 -58.92 -13.85 3.40
N ARG A 6 -58.83 -15.01 4.11
CA ARG A 6 -57.60 -15.45 4.76
C ARG A 6 -56.56 -15.94 3.73
N CYS A 7 -56.98 -16.63 2.70
CA CYS A 7 -56.07 -17.06 1.61
C CYS A 7 -55.51 -15.87 0.83
N PHE A 8 -56.32 -14.85 0.57
CA PHE A 8 -55.89 -13.67 -0.16
C PHE A 8 -54.86 -12.84 0.65
N SER A 9 -55.02 -12.75 1.96
CA SER A 9 -54.08 -12.04 2.83
C SER A 9 -52.72 -12.74 2.92
N ILE A 10 -52.69 -14.08 2.93
CA ILE A 10 -51.43 -14.85 2.98
C ILE A 10 -50.66 -14.73 1.68
N VAL A 11 -51.34 -14.79 0.53
CA VAL A 11 -50.69 -14.64 -0.79
C VAL A 11 -50.12 -13.23 -0.98
N LEU A 12 -50.85 -12.19 -0.51
CA LEU A 12 -50.34 -10.81 -0.55
C LEU A 12 -49.10 -10.60 0.32
N PHE A 13 -49.07 -11.22 1.49
CA PHE A 13 -47.91 -11.16 2.39
C PHE A 13 -46.68 -11.86 1.81
N PHE A 14 -46.85 -12.97 1.13
CA PHE A 14 -45.78 -13.67 0.42
C PHE A 14 -45.23 -12.84 -0.79
N PHE A 15 -46.13 -12.18 -1.50
CA PHE A 15 -45.71 -11.30 -2.62
C PHE A 15 -44.94 -10.06 -2.16
N LEU A 16 -45.35 -9.43 -1.05
CA LEU A 16 -44.63 -8.30 -0.46
C LEU A 16 -43.25 -8.73 0.11
N SER A 17 -43.16 -9.92 0.69
CA SER A 17 -41.88 -10.47 1.19
C SER A 17 -40.91 -10.81 0.08
N CYS A 18 -41.39 -11.30 -1.07
CA CYS A 18 -40.56 -11.61 -2.23
C CYS A 18 -40.02 -10.35 -2.93
N MET A 19 -40.78 -9.24 -2.93
CA MET A 19 -40.34 -7.95 -3.48
C MET A 19 -39.19 -7.33 -2.67
N SER A 20 -39.13 -7.57 -1.37
CA SER A 20 -38.05 -7.07 -0.51
C SER A 20 -36.70 -7.75 -0.77
N TYR A 21 -36.70 -8.96 -1.29
CA TYR A 21 -35.48 -9.67 -1.69
C TYR A 21 -34.92 -9.24 -3.04
N LEU A 22 -35.75 -8.65 -3.91
CA LEU A 22 -35.32 -8.20 -5.23
C LEU A 22 -34.74 -6.77 -5.27
N PHE A 23 -34.97 -5.97 -4.22
CA PHE A 23 -34.44 -4.60 -4.11
C PHE A 23 -33.18 -4.48 -3.23
N GLY A 24 -32.63 -5.58 -2.71
CA GLY A 24 -31.50 -5.62 -1.81
C GLY A 24 -30.13 -5.85 -2.46
N GLN A 25 -30.02 -5.87 -3.78
CA GLN A 25 -28.74 -5.85 -4.48
C GLN A 25 -28.50 -4.49 -5.13
N GLU A 26 -28.27 -3.46 -4.32
CA GLU A 26 -27.38 -2.42 -4.77
C GLU A 26 -26.01 -3.08 -4.97
N GLN A 27 -25.75 -3.50 -6.19
CA GLN A 27 -24.39 -3.61 -6.68
C GLN A 27 -23.83 -2.20 -6.54
N THR A 28 -23.05 -1.98 -5.46
CA THR A 28 -22.08 -0.89 -5.46
C THR A 28 -21.30 -1.09 -6.75
N LEU A 29 -21.60 -0.24 -7.75
CA LEU A 29 -20.75 -0.09 -8.92
C LEU A 29 -19.37 0.18 -8.35
N SER A 30 -18.51 -0.84 -8.29
CA SER A 30 -17.12 -0.66 -7.96
C SER A 30 -16.62 0.40 -8.93
N THR A 31 -16.19 1.52 -8.40
CA THR A 31 -15.40 2.52 -9.11
C THR A 31 -14.54 1.79 -10.09
N VAL A 32 -14.63 2.20 -11.37
CA VAL A 32 -13.90 1.63 -12.50
C VAL A 32 -12.48 1.35 -12.01
N ASP A 33 -12.17 0.05 -11.87
CA ASP A 33 -10.86 -0.40 -11.43
C ASP A 33 -9.88 0.06 -12.50
N THR A 34 -9.35 1.26 -12.34
CA THR A 34 -8.29 1.73 -13.22
C THR A 34 -7.18 0.71 -13.03
N GLY A 35 -6.59 0.17 -14.10
CA GLY A 35 -5.56 -0.88 -14.02
C GLY A 35 -4.40 -0.58 -13.04
N TYR A 36 -4.32 0.64 -12.56
CA TYR A 36 -3.49 1.12 -11.47
C TYR A 36 -3.81 0.42 -10.13
N GLU A 37 -5.07 0.25 -9.77
CA GLU A 37 -5.47 -0.42 -8.52
C GLU A 37 -5.22 -1.93 -8.53
N LEU A 38 -5.11 -2.55 -9.70
CA LEU A 38 -4.74 -3.96 -9.80
C LEU A 38 -3.32 -4.23 -9.26
N TRP A 39 -2.40 -3.29 -9.44
CA TRP A 39 -0.99 -3.43 -9.03
C TRP A 39 -0.71 -2.79 -7.68
N MET A 40 -1.49 -1.78 -7.29
CA MET A 40 -1.28 -0.91 -6.14
C MET A 40 -2.40 -1.04 -5.09
N ASN A 41 -3.08 -2.19 -5.03
CA ASN A 41 -4.11 -2.46 -4.04
C ASN A 41 -3.47 -2.79 -2.69
N TYR A 42 -3.10 -1.74 -1.95
CA TYR A 42 -2.50 -1.86 -0.63
C TYR A 42 -3.56 -2.22 0.42
N LYS A 43 -3.47 -3.42 0.99
CA LYS A 43 -4.34 -3.86 2.09
C LYS A 43 -3.62 -3.71 3.42
N PRO A 44 -4.30 -3.25 4.48
CA PRO A 44 -3.68 -3.12 5.80
C PRO A 44 -3.02 -4.42 6.25
N LEU A 45 -1.79 -4.33 6.73
CA LEU A 45 -1.10 -5.47 7.30
C LEU A 45 -1.74 -5.87 8.64
N PRO A 46 -1.84 -7.17 8.94
CA PRO A 46 -2.28 -7.64 10.26
C PRO A 46 -1.32 -7.17 11.35
N GLU A 47 -1.83 -6.98 12.56
CA GLU A 47 -1.01 -6.60 13.70
C GLU A 47 0.03 -7.70 13.98
N SER A 48 1.29 -7.30 13.92
CA SER A 48 2.44 -8.20 14.07
C SER A 48 3.71 -7.43 14.41
N GLY A 49 4.76 -8.13 14.85
CA GLY A 49 6.08 -7.55 15.03
C GLY A 49 6.67 -6.98 13.73
N LEU A 50 6.35 -7.61 12.59
CA LEU A 50 6.77 -7.13 11.26
C LEU A 50 6.12 -5.80 10.89
N LYS A 51 4.81 -5.63 11.19
CA LYS A 51 4.12 -4.35 11.01
C LYS A 51 4.73 -3.27 11.89
N GLN A 52 5.01 -3.55 13.16
CA GLN A 52 5.64 -2.60 14.09
C GLN A 52 7.05 -2.21 13.64
N SER A 53 7.80 -3.15 13.08
CA SER A 53 9.08 -2.87 12.46
C SER A 53 8.94 -1.95 11.24
N ALA A 54 8.00 -2.24 10.35
CA ALA A 54 7.73 -1.43 9.18
C ALA A 54 7.29 0.00 9.55
N ILE A 55 6.47 0.17 10.59
CA ILE A 55 6.08 1.49 11.13
C ILE A 55 7.32 2.26 11.60
N ARG A 56 8.21 1.63 12.34
CA ARG A 56 9.43 2.26 12.85
C ARG A 56 10.34 2.76 11.72
N TYR A 57 10.53 1.98 10.66
CA TYR A 57 11.31 2.40 9.50
C TYR A 57 10.56 3.40 8.61
N GLY A 58 9.26 3.22 8.41
CA GLY A 58 8.45 4.05 7.52
C GLY A 58 8.05 5.43 8.08
N SER A 59 8.31 5.71 9.37
CA SER A 59 7.86 6.94 10.02
C SER A 59 8.58 8.21 9.53
N HIS A 60 9.86 8.11 9.16
CA HIS A 60 10.66 9.23 8.67
C HIS A 60 11.35 8.87 7.37
N ILE A 61 11.29 9.75 6.38
CA ILE A 61 11.83 9.50 5.05
C ILE A 61 12.65 10.71 4.59
N SER A 62 13.87 10.45 4.13
CA SER A 62 14.70 11.44 3.46
C SER A 62 14.80 11.09 1.98
N LEU A 63 14.38 12.01 1.12
CA LEU A 63 14.41 11.85 -0.34
C LEU A 63 15.76 12.27 -0.91
N PRO A 64 16.17 11.71 -2.08
CA PRO A 64 17.52 11.89 -2.60
C PRO A 64 17.76 13.21 -3.34
N GLY A 65 16.74 13.98 -3.66
CA GLY A 65 16.82 15.13 -4.57
C GLY A 65 16.78 14.71 -6.05
N SER A 66 16.04 13.64 -6.36
CA SER A 66 15.83 13.14 -7.72
C SER A 66 14.70 13.89 -8.43
N ARG A 67 14.65 13.81 -9.75
CA ARG A 67 13.50 14.34 -10.52
C ARG A 67 12.18 13.63 -10.25
N TYR A 68 12.21 12.47 -9.61
CA TYR A 68 11.02 11.66 -9.28
C TYR A 68 10.61 11.77 -7.81
N ASP A 69 11.21 12.69 -7.04
CA ASP A 69 10.94 12.82 -5.60
C ASP A 69 9.45 13.02 -5.30
N GLU A 70 8.73 13.77 -6.12
CA GLU A 70 7.29 13.97 -5.91
C GLU A 70 6.50 12.68 -6.10
N VAL A 71 6.75 11.95 -7.17
CA VAL A 71 6.11 10.64 -7.43
C VAL A 71 6.44 9.64 -6.31
N ILE A 72 7.70 9.60 -5.87
CA ILE A 72 8.17 8.74 -4.79
C ILE A 72 7.47 9.11 -3.47
N ARG A 73 7.33 10.40 -3.18
CA ARG A 73 6.64 10.93 -2.01
C ARG A 73 5.19 10.48 -1.98
N GLU A 74 4.44 10.77 -3.04
CA GLU A 74 3.02 10.43 -3.16
C GLU A 74 2.78 8.93 -2.99
N GLU A 75 3.64 8.12 -3.63
CA GLU A 75 3.52 6.67 -3.56
C GLU A 75 3.83 6.12 -2.17
N LEU A 76 4.88 6.60 -1.52
CA LEU A 76 5.21 6.21 -0.15
C LEU A 76 4.12 6.63 0.85
N GLU A 77 3.60 7.85 0.73
CA GLU A 77 2.48 8.29 1.58
C GLU A 77 1.27 7.38 1.43
N ARG A 78 0.87 7.11 0.18
CA ARG A 78 -0.26 6.24 -0.13
C ARG A 78 -0.05 4.81 0.39
N ALA A 79 1.09 4.22 0.08
CA ALA A 79 1.41 2.85 0.47
C ALA A 79 1.50 2.68 1.99
N LEU A 80 2.27 3.54 2.67
CA LEU A 80 2.46 3.43 4.12
C LEU A 80 1.19 3.74 4.90
N LYS A 81 0.39 4.69 4.43
CA LYS A 81 -0.93 4.96 5.03
C LYS A 81 -1.88 3.78 4.88
N ALA A 82 -1.93 3.14 3.73
CA ALA A 82 -2.80 2.00 3.48
C ALA A 82 -2.31 0.72 4.20
N LEU A 83 -1.02 0.40 4.12
CA LEU A 83 -0.44 -0.82 4.69
C LEU A 83 -0.30 -0.75 6.22
N LEU A 84 0.14 0.40 6.75
CA LEU A 84 0.61 0.55 8.14
C LEU A 84 -0.25 1.50 8.97
N THR A 85 -1.17 2.25 8.35
CA THR A 85 -1.95 3.32 9.00
C THR A 85 -1.06 4.45 9.53
N VAL A 86 0.07 4.70 8.86
CA VAL A 86 1.07 5.73 9.22
C VAL A 86 1.24 6.71 8.08
N THR A 87 1.22 8.00 8.39
CA THR A 87 1.63 9.05 7.45
C THR A 87 3.10 9.38 7.71
N PRO A 88 4.00 9.15 6.73
CA PRO A 88 5.42 9.41 6.90
C PRO A 88 5.72 10.92 7.03
N ILE A 89 6.76 11.25 7.78
CA ILE A 89 7.31 12.60 7.86
C ILE A 89 8.52 12.69 6.93
N PHE A 90 8.47 13.59 5.97
CA PHE A 90 9.60 13.81 5.06
C PHE A 90 10.56 14.84 5.67
N VAL A 91 11.84 14.49 5.74
CA VAL A 91 12.90 15.28 6.35
C VAL A 91 14.10 15.36 5.41
N GLN A 92 14.96 16.35 5.58
CA GLN A 92 16.15 16.50 4.72
C GLN A 92 17.24 15.48 5.06
N ASP A 93 17.42 15.17 6.34
CA ASP A 93 18.37 14.17 6.82
C ASP A 93 17.78 13.48 8.04
N ASN A 94 18.01 12.18 8.16
CA ASN A 94 17.49 11.40 9.27
C ASN A 94 18.49 10.34 9.76
N ALA A 95 18.59 10.24 11.06
CA ALA A 95 19.32 9.14 11.72
C ALA A 95 18.46 7.86 11.83
N VAL A 96 17.15 7.95 11.56
CA VAL A 96 16.18 6.86 11.69
C VAL A 96 15.24 6.86 10.48
N GLY A 97 14.68 5.71 10.14
CA GLY A 97 13.70 5.62 9.06
C GLY A 97 14.29 5.19 7.72
N ILE A 98 13.76 5.71 6.61
CA ILE A 98 14.25 5.43 5.26
C ILE A 98 15.09 6.62 4.78
N GLN A 99 16.33 6.35 4.39
CA GLN A 99 17.23 7.33 3.81
C GLN A 99 17.55 6.96 2.37
N MET A 100 17.28 7.88 1.45
CA MET A 100 17.58 7.71 0.04
C MET A 100 18.76 8.62 -0.34
N SER A 101 19.71 8.09 -1.09
CA SER A 101 20.89 8.88 -1.52
C SER A 101 21.50 8.33 -2.81
N PHE A 102 22.01 9.22 -3.65
CA PHE A 102 22.78 8.81 -4.82
C PHE A 102 24.06 8.08 -4.41
N CYS A 103 24.43 7.05 -5.16
CA CYS A 103 25.70 6.38 -5.05
C CYS A 103 26.54 6.56 -6.33
N LYS A 104 27.84 6.29 -6.22
CA LYS A 104 28.77 6.41 -7.36
C LYS A 104 28.97 5.10 -8.12
N ASP A 105 28.26 4.03 -7.75
CA ASP A 105 28.41 2.72 -8.36
C ASP A 105 27.71 2.65 -9.74
N LYS A 106 28.46 2.99 -10.79
CA LYS A 106 27.98 2.89 -12.18
C LYS A 106 27.62 1.47 -12.60
N GLY A 107 28.13 0.46 -11.90
CA GLY A 107 27.79 -0.94 -12.15
C GLY A 107 26.34 -1.31 -11.85
N LEU A 108 25.58 -0.43 -11.16
CA LEU A 108 24.14 -0.60 -10.97
C LEU A 108 23.33 -0.31 -12.25
N GLY A 109 23.90 0.46 -13.20
CA GLY A 109 23.15 0.91 -14.36
C GLY A 109 22.05 1.94 -14.01
N GLU A 110 21.15 2.16 -14.96
CA GLU A 110 20.12 3.21 -14.81
C GLU A 110 18.93 2.79 -13.92
N GLU A 111 18.63 1.52 -13.82
CA GLU A 111 17.50 1.00 -13.07
C GLU A 111 17.91 0.36 -11.74
N GLY A 112 19.22 0.17 -11.55
CA GLY A 112 19.76 -0.55 -10.41
C GLY A 112 19.72 0.25 -9.11
N TYR A 113 19.58 -0.48 -8.02
CA TYR A 113 19.52 0.08 -6.67
C TYR A 113 20.10 -0.89 -5.64
N ILE A 114 20.36 -0.35 -4.45
CA ILE A 114 20.82 -1.09 -3.28
C ILE A 114 19.90 -0.75 -2.12
N ILE A 115 19.34 -1.78 -1.45
CA ILE A 115 18.58 -1.60 -0.21
C ILE A 115 19.31 -2.33 0.91
N ARG A 116 19.69 -1.63 1.96
CA ARG A 116 20.34 -2.19 3.13
C ARG A 116 19.69 -1.74 4.42
N SER A 117 19.54 -2.67 5.35
CA SER A 117 19.06 -2.37 6.69
C SER A 117 20.21 -2.12 7.66
N GLY A 118 20.02 -1.13 8.50
CA GLY A 118 20.78 -0.89 9.71
C GLY A 118 19.86 -0.95 10.93
N LYS A 119 20.43 -0.79 12.14
CA LYS A 119 19.67 -0.90 13.40
C LYS A 119 18.45 0.03 13.50
N LYS A 120 18.53 1.23 12.92
CA LYS A 120 17.49 2.26 13.04
C LYS A 120 17.01 2.80 11.69
N ARG A 121 17.66 2.45 10.60
CA ARG A 121 17.34 2.97 9.27
C ARG A 121 17.52 1.94 8.18
N ILE A 122 16.77 2.14 7.11
CA ILE A 122 16.97 1.49 5.82
C ILE A 122 17.60 2.52 4.88
N THR A 123 18.66 2.15 4.19
CA THR A 123 19.25 2.96 3.13
C THR A 123 18.83 2.42 1.78
N LEU A 124 18.30 3.28 0.91
CA LEU A 124 18.06 3.01 -0.50
C LEU A 124 19.02 3.88 -1.30
N GLN A 125 19.90 3.24 -2.05
CA GLN A 125 20.91 3.91 -2.87
C GLN A 125 20.73 3.55 -4.33
N ALA A 126 20.84 4.52 -5.22
CA ALA A 126 20.81 4.31 -6.66
C ALA A 126 21.83 5.21 -7.36
N TYR A 127 22.26 4.80 -8.56
CA TYR A 127 23.12 5.60 -9.39
C TYR A 127 22.33 6.65 -10.18
N SER A 128 21.08 6.35 -10.53
CA SER A 128 20.20 7.20 -11.35
C SER A 128 18.87 7.51 -10.67
N ASP A 129 18.14 8.47 -11.22
CA ASP A 129 16.78 8.79 -10.77
C ASP A 129 15.84 7.61 -10.92
N ALA A 130 15.92 6.84 -12.01
CA ALA A 130 15.06 5.68 -12.24
C ALA A 130 15.27 4.58 -11.19
N GLY A 131 16.51 4.33 -10.78
CA GLY A 131 16.82 3.37 -9.73
C GLY A 131 16.10 3.65 -8.40
N PHE A 132 15.83 4.93 -8.07
CA PHE A 132 15.01 5.25 -6.89
C PHE A 132 13.56 4.83 -7.04
N LEU A 133 12.96 4.98 -8.23
CA LEU A 133 11.61 4.49 -8.48
C LEU A 133 11.53 2.97 -8.27
N TYR A 134 12.40 2.22 -8.95
CA TYR A 134 12.42 0.76 -8.83
C TYR A 134 12.68 0.30 -7.41
N GLY A 135 13.67 0.90 -6.74
CA GLY A 135 13.98 0.57 -5.35
C GLY A 135 12.84 0.91 -4.38
N THR A 136 12.12 2.01 -4.60
CA THR A 136 10.96 2.39 -3.80
C THR A 136 9.83 1.39 -3.94
N PHE A 137 9.46 1.02 -5.17
CA PHE A 137 8.41 0.02 -5.39
C PHE A 137 8.80 -1.35 -4.84
N HIS A 138 10.08 -1.73 -4.94
CA HIS A 138 10.56 -2.96 -4.32
C HIS A 138 10.44 -2.91 -2.79
N LEU A 139 10.85 -1.81 -2.16
CA LEU A 139 10.73 -1.65 -0.71
C LEU A 139 9.27 -1.70 -0.24
N ILE A 140 8.35 -1.02 -0.94
CA ILE A 140 6.91 -1.10 -0.66
C ILE A 140 6.41 -2.55 -0.77
N ARG A 141 6.85 -3.28 -1.79
CA ARG A 141 6.47 -4.68 -1.96
C ARG A 141 6.99 -5.57 -0.84
N LEU A 142 8.20 -5.36 -0.36
CA LEU A 142 8.75 -6.07 0.81
C LEU A 142 7.90 -5.82 2.05
N ILE A 143 7.48 -4.57 2.29
CA ILE A 143 6.57 -4.22 3.38
C ILE A 143 5.22 -4.93 3.19
N GLN A 144 4.63 -4.85 2.02
CA GLN A 144 3.34 -5.48 1.70
C GLN A 144 3.34 -7.00 1.89
N CYS A 145 4.46 -7.65 1.56
CA CYS A 145 4.64 -9.10 1.75
C CYS A 145 5.01 -9.47 3.20
N GLY A 146 5.15 -8.50 4.11
CA GLY A 146 5.55 -8.77 5.49
C GLY A 146 6.98 -9.30 5.61
N TYR A 147 7.88 -8.84 4.74
CA TYR A 147 9.28 -9.26 4.79
C TYR A 147 10.00 -8.64 6.00
N PRO A 148 10.90 -9.38 6.69
CA PRO A 148 11.68 -8.84 7.82
C PRO A 148 12.61 -7.72 7.35
N LEU A 149 12.28 -6.48 7.69
CA LEU A 149 13.01 -5.31 7.20
C LEU A 149 14.37 -5.09 7.88
N GLU A 150 14.67 -5.79 8.97
CA GLU A 150 15.92 -5.69 9.72
C GLU A 150 17.12 -6.35 9.02
N GLN A 151 16.89 -7.15 8.01
CA GLN A 151 17.89 -8.00 7.38
C GLN A 151 18.06 -7.76 5.87
N LEU A 152 17.63 -6.58 5.39
CA LEU A 152 17.75 -6.28 3.96
C LEU A 152 19.21 -6.09 3.56
N ASN A 153 19.62 -6.79 2.52
CA ASN A 153 20.87 -6.61 1.81
C ASN A 153 20.68 -6.99 0.35
N ILE A 154 20.06 -6.09 -0.39
CA ILE A 154 19.61 -6.29 -1.78
C ILE A 154 20.49 -5.42 -2.67
N LYS A 155 20.93 -5.96 -3.80
CA LYS A 155 21.57 -5.25 -4.89
C LYS A 155 21.01 -5.80 -6.19
N GLU A 156 20.34 -4.96 -6.93
CA GLU A 156 19.73 -5.23 -8.24
C GLU A 156 20.37 -4.35 -9.32
#